data_06e1dff368885070a9d0a91d8b3cd5ff
#
_entry.id   06e1dff368885070a9d0a91d8b3cd5ff
#
_cell.length_a   1.000
_cell.length_b   1.000
_cell.length_c   1.000
_cell.angle_alpha   90.00
_cell.angle_beta   90.00
_cell.angle_gamma   90.00
#
_symmetry.space_group_name_H-M   'P 1'
#
loop_
_entity.id
_entity.type
_entity.pdbx_description
1 polymer ?
#
loop_
_entity_poly.entity_id
_entity_poly.type
_entity_poly.pdbx_seq_one_letter_code
_entity_poly.pdbx_strand_id
1 'polypeptide(L)'
;MDWFKRETLKQLQKKSNNSSFKVVIKTIEKCFSILTKTKNVTVSYNFDNSDLDIQHKYRSKNILSSLNRINDGYKYAIGLIANIAYRMAELNPQLRNKVLYTPGIVIIDAIELHLDVDLQMNILKILTDTFPNIQFITSTFSPLVIGSIESENLIILRKQEGN
;
A
#
# COMPACT_ATOMS: atom_id res chain seq x y z
N MET A 1 -6.07 11.37 3.99
CA MET A 1 -7.54 11.17 3.89
C MET A 1 -8.26 12.17 3.00
N ASP A 2 -7.87 13.45 2.98
CA ASP A 2 -8.56 14.52 2.21
C ASP A 2 -8.67 14.25 0.70
N TRP A 3 -7.65 13.61 0.11
CA TRP A 3 -7.72 13.25 -1.30
C TRP A 3 -8.83 12.22 -1.59
N PHE A 4 -8.95 11.17 -0.76
CA PHE A 4 -10.01 10.17 -0.90
C PHE A 4 -11.39 10.81 -0.78
N LYS A 5 -11.59 11.68 0.21
CA LYS A 5 -12.82 12.46 0.40
C LYS A 5 -13.15 13.28 -0.85
N ARG A 6 -12.17 14.05 -1.35
CA ARG A 6 -12.35 14.91 -2.53
C ARG A 6 -12.70 14.11 -3.78
N GLU A 7 -11.98 13.01 -4.05
CA GLU A 7 -12.24 12.21 -5.25
C GLU A 7 -13.57 11.45 -5.17
N THR A 8 -13.94 10.97 -3.99
CA THR A 8 -15.27 10.35 -3.77
C THR A 8 -16.39 11.35 -4.01
N LEU A 9 -16.29 12.58 -3.50
CA LEU A 9 -17.27 13.65 -3.74
C LEU A 9 -17.38 13.98 -5.23
N LYS A 10 -16.27 14.06 -5.97
CA LYS A 10 -16.30 14.29 -7.42
C LYS A 10 -17.03 13.17 -8.17
N GLN A 11 -16.84 11.91 -7.75
CA GLN A 11 -17.55 10.78 -8.35
C GLN A 11 -19.05 10.83 -8.07
N LEU A 12 -19.45 11.09 -6.82
CA LEU A 12 -20.85 11.21 -6.44
C LEU A 12 -21.56 12.33 -7.18
N GLN A 13 -20.88 13.44 -7.43
CA GLN A 13 -21.41 14.57 -8.19
C GLN A 13 -21.41 14.35 -9.71
N LYS A 14 -21.01 13.16 -10.20
CA LYS A 14 -20.84 12.84 -11.63
C LYS A 14 -19.89 13.80 -12.40
N LYS A 15 -19.09 14.57 -11.68
CA LYS A 15 -18.17 15.57 -12.25
C LYS A 15 -16.87 14.99 -12.76
N SER A 16 -16.53 13.74 -12.38
CA SER A 16 -15.30 13.09 -12.81
C SER A 16 -15.41 11.58 -12.71
N ASN A 17 -14.99 10.90 -13.77
CA ASN A 17 -14.72 9.46 -13.75
C ASN A 17 -13.19 9.28 -13.66
N ASN A 18 -12.62 9.67 -12.51
CA ASN A 18 -11.16 9.58 -12.30
C ASN A 18 -10.73 8.11 -12.28
N SER A 19 -10.17 7.65 -13.40
CA SER A 19 -9.69 6.28 -13.54
C SER A 19 -8.52 5.98 -12.62
N SER A 20 -7.66 6.97 -12.33
CA SER A 20 -6.53 6.83 -11.41
C SER A 20 -7.02 6.59 -9.97
N PHE A 21 -8.08 7.28 -9.54
CA PHE A 21 -8.70 7.04 -8.23
C PHE A 21 -9.21 5.61 -8.10
N LYS A 22 -9.89 5.09 -9.14
CA LYS A 22 -10.36 3.69 -9.15
C LYS A 22 -9.19 2.70 -9.05
N VAL A 23 -8.06 2.99 -9.70
CA VAL A 23 -6.87 2.14 -9.60
C VAL A 23 -6.31 2.15 -8.19
N VAL A 24 -6.22 3.31 -7.54
CA VAL A 24 -5.75 3.40 -6.13
C VAL A 24 -6.65 2.58 -5.21
N ILE A 25 -7.98 2.74 -5.31
CA ILE A 25 -8.94 1.96 -4.52
C ILE A 25 -8.74 0.45 -4.75
N LYS A 26 -8.67 0.01 -6.01
CA LYS A 26 -8.44 -1.41 -6.35
C LYS A 26 -7.09 -1.93 -5.83
N THR A 27 -6.08 -1.08 -5.77
CA THR A 27 -4.76 -1.43 -5.21
C THR A 27 -4.88 -1.70 -3.71
N ILE A 28 -5.63 -0.86 -2.98
CA ILE A 28 -5.91 -1.08 -1.56
C ILE A 28 -6.71 -2.36 -1.36
N GLU A 29 -7.76 -2.59 -2.15
CA GLU A 29 -8.59 -3.81 -2.10
C GLU A 29 -7.74 -5.07 -2.32
N LYS A 30 -6.88 -5.06 -3.34
CA LYS A 30 -5.96 -6.17 -3.64
C LYS A 30 -4.96 -6.39 -2.50
N CYS A 31 -4.35 -5.33 -2.01
CA CYS A 31 -3.40 -5.39 -0.89
C CYS A 31 -4.06 -5.99 0.35
N PHE A 32 -5.22 -5.47 0.76
CA PHE A 32 -5.97 -6.00 1.90
C PHE A 32 -6.31 -7.48 1.72
N SER A 33 -6.76 -7.87 0.53
CA SER A 33 -7.08 -9.27 0.20
C SER A 33 -5.86 -10.19 0.36
N ILE A 34 -4.69 -9.76 -0.10
CA ILE A 34 -3.43 -10.54 0.03
C ILE A 34 -3.03 -10.65 1.49
N LEU A 35 -2.97 -9.53 2.20
CA LEU A 35 -2.51 -9.47 3.59
C LEU A 35 -3.39 -10.27 4.54
N THR A 36 -4.70 -10.20 4.37
CA THR A 36 -5.67 -10.84 5.28
C THR A 36 -6.17 -12.19 4.79
N LYS A 37 -5.75 -12.64 3.59
CA LYS A 37 -6.22 -13.87 2.91
C LYS A 37 -7.76 -13.91 2.80
N THR A 38 -8.39 -12.75 2.65
CA THR A 38 -9.84 -12.59 2.51
C THR A 38 -10.24 -12.34 1.06
N LYS A 39 -11.53 -12.54 0.74
CA LYS A 39 -12.08 -12.37 -0.62
C LYS A 39 -13.17 -11.30 -0.64
N ASN A 40 -13.52 -10.86 -1.87
CA ASN A 40 -14.59 -9.89 -2.11
C ASN A 40 -14.38 -8.61 -1.29
N VAL A 41 -13.13 -8.09 -1.31
CA VAL A 41 -12.79 -6.84 -0.65
C VAL A 41 -13.31 -5.68 -1.46
N THR A 42 -14.02 -4.76 -0.81
CA THR A 42 -14.40 -3.47 -1.37
C THR A 42 -14.04 -2.37 -0.39
N VAL A 43 -13.55 -1.25 -0.93
CA VAL A 43 -13.13 -0.09 -0.14
C VAL A 43 -13.96 1.11 -0.54
N SER A 44 -14.50 1.81 0.45
CA SER A 44 -15.25 3.04 0.27
C SER A 44 -14.87 4.09 1.32
N TYR A 45 -14.97 5.37 0.95
CA TYR A 45 -14.76 6.45 1.91
C TYR A 45 -16.05 6.68 2.72
N ASN A 46 -15.92 6.62 4.03
CA ASN A 46 -17.01 6.91 4.97
C ASN A 46 -16.90 8.37 5.44
N PHE A 47 -17.94 9.17 5.16
CA PHE A 47 -17.97 10.60 5.48
C PHE A 47 -18.23 10.85 6.96
N ASP A 48 -18.93 9.94 7.67
CA ASP A 48 -19.33 10.13 9.06
C ASP A 48 -18.11 10.05 10.01
N ASN A 49 -17.21 9.09 9.75
CA ASN A 49 -16.01 8.90 10.55
C ASN A 49 -14.72 9.40 9.88
N SER A 50 -14.82 9.96 8.64
CA SER A 50 -13.69 10.44 7.83
C SER A 50 -12.60 9.38 7.62
N ASP A 51 -12.99 8.13 7.43
CA ASP A 51 -12.10 6.97 7.28
C ASP A 51 -12.47 6.13 6.05
N LEU A 52 -11.65 5.12 5.75
CA LEU A 52 -11.97 4.11 4.75
C LEU A 52 -12.66 2.92 5.42
N ASP A 53 -13.86 2.61 4.94
CA ASP A 53 -14.55 1.38 5.27
C ASP A 53 -14.11 0.27 4.30
N ILE A 54 -13.73 -0.86 4.87
CA ILE A 54 -13.29 -2.06 4.15
C ILE A 54 -14.32 -3.16 4.41
N GLN A 55 -15.09 -3.49 3.39
CA GLN A 55 -15.98 -4.64 3.43
C GLN A 55 -15.28 -5.85 2.81
N HIS A 56 -15.30 -6.99 3.49
CA HIS A 56 -14.69 -8.22 3.01
C HIS A 56 -15.45 -9.45 3.50
N LYS A 57 -15.18 -10.59 2.88
CA LYS A 57 -15.80 -11.87 3.25
C LYS A 57 -14.81 -12.76 3.97
N TYR A 58 -15.14 -13.13 5.22
CA TYR A 58 -14.36 -14.06 6.02
C TYR A 58 -15.25 -15.19 6.54
N ARG A 59 -14.89 -16.46 6.28
CA ARG A 59 -15.69 -17.66 6.67
C ARG A 59 -17.17 -17.50 6.36
N SER A 60 -17.51 -17.10 5.14
CA SER A 60 -18.88 -16.88 4.64
C SER A 60 -19.66 -15.72 5.27
N LYS A 61 -19.08 -14.96 6.20
CA LYS A 61 -19.68 -13.76 6.78
C LYS A 61 -19.13 -12.50 6.10
N ASN A 62 -20.00 -11.54 5.82
CA ASN A 62 -19.59 -10.20 5.41
C ASN A 62 -19.17 -9.43 6.66
N ILE A 63 -17.97 -8.89 6.63
CA ILE A 63 -17.40 -8.08 7.72
C ILE A 63 -17.17 -6.68 7.16
N LEU A 64 -17.56 -5.68 7.94
CA LEU A 64 -17.26 -4.28 7.70
C LEU A 64 -16.25 -3.82 8.75
N SER A 65 -15.10 -3.36 8.32
CA SER A 65 -14.04 -2.87 9.18
C SER A 65 -13.64 -1.46 8.75
N SER A 66 -13.45 -0.56 9.70
CA SER A 66 -12.82 0.73 9.44
C SER A 66 -11.30 0.54 9.40
N LEU A 67 -10.60 1.24 8.50
CA LEU A 67 -9.14 1.16 8.39
C LEU A 67 -8.45 1.48 9.72
N ASN A 68 -8.99 2.41 10.50
CA ASN A 68 -8.45 2.79 11.81
C ASN A 68 -8.62 1.70 12.89
N ARG A 69 -9.47 0.69 12.66
CA ARG A 69 -9.75 -0.40 13.62
C ARG A 69 -9.07 -1.72 13.29
N ILE A 70 -8.36 -1.81 12.17
CA ILE A 70 -7.57 -3.02 11.85
C ILE A 70 -6.24 -3.01 12.61
N ASN A 71 -5.57 -4.15 12.61
CA ASN A 71 -4.22 -4.30 13.19
C ASN A 71 -3.25 -3.25 12.62
N ASP A 72 -2.39 -2.69 13.47
CA ASP A 72 -1.50 -1.59 13.12
C ASP A 72 -0.52 -1.97 12.00
N GLY A 73 -0.01 -3.19 11.95
CA GLY A 73 0.85 -3.67 10.87
C GLY A 73 0.15 -3.64 9.52
N TYR A 74 -1.08 -4.14 9.44
CA TYR A 74 -1.89 -4.07 8.20
C TYR A 74 -2.21 -2.62 7.82
N LYS A 75 -2.57 -1.80 8.80
CA LYS A 75 -2.84 -0.38 8.58
C LYS A 75 -1.63 0.34 7.99
N TYR A 76 -0.43 0.07 8.54
CA TYR A 76 0.83 0.62 8.03
C TYR A 76 1.12 0.16 6.60
N ALA A 77 1.07 -1.15 6.33
CA ALA A 77 1.34 -1.70 5.00
C ALA A 77 0.35 -1.16 3.93
N ILE A 78 -0.95 -1.13 4.26
CA ILE A 78 -1.98 -0.58 3.37
C ILE A 78 -1.77 0.93 3.17
N GLY A 79 -1.45 1.66 4.23
CA GLY A 79 -1.18 3.10 4.17
C GLY A 79 0.03 3.42 3.30
N LEU A 80 1.12 2.65 3.40
CA LEU A 80 2.30 2.78 2.57
C LEU A 80 1.96 2.56 1.09
N ILE A 81 1.29 1.46 0.76
CA ILE A 81 0.89 1.12 -0.62
C ILE A 81 -0.09 2.16 -1.18
N ALA A 82 -1.07 2.58 -0.39
CA ALA A 82 -2.03 3.61 -0.77
C ALA A 82 -1.35 4.96 -1.04
N ASN A 83 -0.34 5.33 -0.23
CA ASN A 83 0.42 6.57 -0.40
C ASN A 83 1.23 6.55 -1.70
N ILE A 84 1.94 5.45 -1.99
CA ILE A 84 2.70 5.30 -3.24
C ILE A 84 1.75 5.38 -4.44
N ALA A 85 0.67 4.59 -4.44
CA ALA A 85 -0.31 4.58 -5.53
C ALA A 85 -0.96 5.96 -5.73
N TYR A 86 -1.29 6.65 -4.64
CA TYR A 86 -1.81 8.01 -4.66
C TYR A 86 -0.83 9.00 -5.32
N ARG A 87 0.45 8.99 -4.91
CA ARG A 87 1.46 9.86 -5.50
C ARG A 87 1.67 9.59 -6.97
N MET A 88 1.69 8.31 -7.38
CA MET A 88 1.75 7.94 -8.79
C MET A 88 0.55 8.50 -9.57
N ALA A 89 -0.63 8.45 -8.99
CA ALA A 89 -1.85 8.98 -9.60
C ALA A 89 -1.87 10.51 -9.72
N GLU A 90 -1.40 11.21 -8.68
CA GLU A 90 -1.32 12.69 -8.66
C GLU A 90 -0.24 13.23 -9.62
N LEU A 91 0.92 12.57 -9.66
CA LEU A 91 2.03 13.00 -10.51
C LEU A 91 1.84 12.63 -11.99
N ASN A 92 1.02 11.62 -12.29
CA ASN A 92 0.85 11.09 -13.64
C ASN A 92 -0.63 10.91 -14.03
N PRO A 93 -1.47 11.95 -13.91
CA PRO A 93 -2.91 11.84 -14.16
C PRO A 93 -3.25 11.42 -15.60
N GLN A 94 -2.34 11.69 -16.55
CA GLN A 94 -2.48 11.33 -17.97
C GLN A 94 -2.43 9.82 -18.20
N LEU A 95 -1.80 9.04 -17.32
CA LEU A 95 -1.68 7.59 -17.43
C LEU A 95 -2.95 6.83 -17.04
N ARG A 96 -3.89 7.50 -16.37
CA ARG A 96 -5.21 6.95 -16.00
C ARG A 96 -5.09 5.58 -15.28
N ASN A 97 -5.57 4.51 -15.93
CA ASN A 97 -5.54 3.14 -15.37
C ASN A 97 -4.16 2.47 -15.40
N LYS A 98 -3.16 3.10 -16.02
CA LYS A 98 -1.78 2.59 -16.11
C LYS A 98 -0.83 3.22 -15.09
N VAL A 99 -1.32 4.02 -14.15
CA VAL A 99 -0.49 4.77 -13.19
C VAL A 99 0.47 3.88 -12.38
N LEU A 100 0.08 2.64 -12.05
CA LEU A 100 0.94 1.71 -11.29
C LEU A 100 2.17 1.21 -12.06
N TYR A 101 2.22 1.44 -13.36
CA TYR A 101 3.37 1.10 -14.21
C TYR A 101 4.30 2.29 -14.43
N THR A 102 4.10 3.40 -13.72
CA THR A 102 5.00 4.55 -13.77
C THR A 102 6.37 4.17 -13.22
N PRO A 103 7.46 4.42 -13.95
CA PRO A 103 8.80 4.23 -13.40
C PRO A 103 9.11 5.28 -12.34
N GLY A 104 9.92 4.91 -11.35
CA GLY A 104 10.32 5.82 -10.29
C GLY A 104 11.20 5.15 -9.26
N ILE A 105 11.62 5.93 -8.27
CA ILE A 105 12.40 5.47 -7.12
C ILE A 105 11.62 5.81 -5.86
N VAL A 106 11.50 4.83 -4.97
CA VAL A 106 10.88 5.01 -3.63
C VAL A 106 11.91 4.61 -2.58
N ILE A 107 12.19 5.54 -1.67
CA ILE A 107 13.11 5.34 -0.55
C ILE A 107 12.26 5.18 0.71
N ILE A 108 12.51 4.09 1.46
CA ILE A 108 11.79 3.78 2.70
C ILE A 108 12.83 3.52 3.80
N ASP A 109 12.79 4.32 4.84
CA ASP A 109 13.63 4.11 6.01
C ASP A 109 12.94 3.19 7.00
N ALA A 110 13.69 2.19 7.52
CA ALA A 110 13.23 1.20 8.50
C ALA A 110 11.88 0.56 8.11
N ILE A 111 11.88 -0.17 6.97
CA ILE A 111 10.64 -0.72 6.38
C ILE A 111 9.92 -1.71 7.30
N GLU A 112 10.61 -2.32 8.25
CA GLU A 112 10.06 -3.25 9.22
C GLU A 112 9.22 -2.60 10.32
N LEU A 113 9.28 -1.28 10.49
CA LEU A 113 8.56 -0.60 11.57
C LEU A 113 7.04 -0.88 11.49
N HIS A 114 6.48 -1.20 12.64
CA HIS A 114 5.06 -1.54 12.80
C HIS A 114 4.59 -2.84 12.12
N LEU A 115 5.48 -3.57 11.44
CA LEU A 115 5.13 -4.81 10.76
C LEU A 115 5.33 -6.01 11.71
N ASP A 116 4.35 -6.93 11.71
CA ASP A 116 4.52 -8.24 12.33
C ASP A 116 5.43 -9.16 11.49
N VAL A 117 5.76 -10.35 12.04
CA VAL A 117 6.66 -11.32 11.42
C VAL A 117 6.25 -11.68 9.98
N ASP A 118 4.97 -11.97 9.77
CA ASP A 118 4.46 -12.37 8.46
C ASP A 118 4.55 -11.23 7.44
N LEU A 119 4.28 -10.00 7.88
CA LEU A 119 4.39 -8.81 7.04
C LEU A 119 5.85 -8.49 6.69
N GLN A 120 6.77 -8.60 7.66
CA GLN A 120 8.20 -8.37 7.41
C GLN A 120 8.76 -9.31 6.35
N MET A 121 8.35 -10.58 6.34
CA MET A 121 8.77 -11.56 5.34
C MET A 121 8.20 -11.30 3.93
N ASN A 122 7.10 -10.55 3.82
CA ASN A 122 6.36 -10.43 2.56
C ASN A 122 6.29 -9.02 1.99
N ILE A 123 6.59 -7.98 2.78
CA ILE A 123 6.34 -6.59 2.39
C ILE A 123 7.08 -6.19 1.11
N LEU A 124 8.34 -6.57 0.95
CA LEU A 124 9.13 -6.25 -0.24
C LEU A 124 8.52 -6.89 -1.49
N LYS A 125 8.13 -8.17 -1.40
CA LYS A 125 7.45 -8.85 -2.50
C LYS A 125 6.13 -8.20 -2.85
N ILE A 126 5.33 -7.83 -1.86
CA ILE A 126 4.06 -7.14 -2.09
C ILE A 126 4.27 -5.80 -2.80
N LEU A 127 5.29 -5.03 -2.41
CA LEU A 127 5.63 -3.76 -3.04
C LEU A 127 6.07 -3.95 -4.50
N THR A 128 6.99 -4.87 -4.77
CA THR A 128 7.50 -5.13 -6.13
C THR A 128 6.43 -5.71 -7.05
N ASP A 129 5.57 -6.61 -6.56
CA ASP A 129 4.44 -7.16 -7.31
C ASP A 129 3.35 -6.11 -7.60
N THR A 130 3.23 -5.10 -6.72
CA THR A 130 2.23 -4.04 -6.89
C THR A 130 2.72 -2.92 -7.82
N PHE A 131 4.00 -2.60 -7.77
CA PHE A 131 4.64 -1.50 -8.49
C PHE A 131 5.85 -1.99 -9.28
N PRO A 132 5.65 -2.70 -10.40
CA PRO A 132 6.72 -3.45 -11.07
C PRO A 132 7.81 -2.57 -11.70
N ASN A 133 7.56 -1.28 -11.90
CA ASN A 133 8.51 -0.34 -12.50
C ASN A 133 9.12 0.64 -11.47
N ILE A 134 8.87 0.41 -10.18
CA ILE A 134 9.48 1.18 -9.10
C ILE A 134 10.76 0.48 -8.63
N GLN A 135 11.85 1.22 -8.54
CA GLN A 135 13.02 0.82 -7.78
C GLN A 135 12.82 1.17 -6.31
N PHE A 136 12.80 0.17 -5.44
CA PHE A 136 12.74 0.38 -3.99
C PHE A 136 14.16 0.38 -3.41
N ILE A 137 14.46 1.40 -2.59
CA ILE A 137 15.66 1.48 -1.77
C ILE A 137 15.19 1.54 -0.32
N THR A 138 15.49 0.50 0.46
CA THR A 138 14.97 0.42 1.82
C THR A 138 16.10 0.19 2.83
N SER A 139 16.03 0.83 3.99
CA SER A 139 16.83 0.42 5.14
C SER A 139 16.06 -0.56 6.01
N THR A 140 16.78 -1.45 6.70
CA THR A 140 16.18 -2.37 7.66
C THR A 140 17.23 -2.93 8.63
N PHE A 141 16.79 -3.20 9.86
CA PHE A 141 17.54 -3.99 10.85
C PHE A 141 16.93 -5.39 11.04
N SER A 142 15.83 -5.70 10.34
CA SER A 142 15.11 -6.97 10.50
C SER A 142 15.81 -8.12 9.75
N PRO A 143 16.23 -9.18 10.44
CA PRO A 143 16.70 -10.39 9.78
C PRO A 143 15.65 -11.03 8.85
N LEU A 144 14.37 -10.84 9.13
CA LEU A 144 13.26 -11.37 8.34
C LEU A 144 13.14 -10.66 7.00
N VAL A 145 13.27 -9.33 6.99
CA VAL A 145 13.30 -8.54 5.75
C VAL A 145 14.56 -8.88 4.95
N ILE A 146 15.74 -8.94 5.60
CA ILE A 146 17.01 -9.31 4.96
C ILE A 146 16.91 -10.72 4.34
N GLY A 147 16.35 -11.69 5.05
CA GLY A 147 16.18 -13.06 4.56
C GLY A 147 15.13 -13.23 3.47
N SER A 148 14.34 -12.21 3.17
CA SER A 148 13.29 -12.24 2.15
C SER A 148 13.74 -11.80 0.76
N ILE A 149 14.99 -11.36 0.60
CA ILE A 149 15.56 -10.87 -0.66
C ILE A 149 16.78 -11.67 -1.09
N GLU A 150 17.08 -11.63 -2.39
CA GLU A 150 18.29 -12.21 -2.96
C GLU A 150 19.54 -11.42 -2.52
N SER A 151 20.64 -12.12 -2.29
CA SER A 151 21.88 -11.53 -1.77
C SER A 151 22.46 -10.41 -2.65
N GLU A 152 22.22 -10.46 -3.94
CA GLU A 152 22.64 -9.43 -4.91
C GLU A 152 21.95 -8.08 -4.72
N ASN A 153 20.79 -8.09 -4.07
CA ASN A 153 20.02 -6.89 -3.75
C ASN A 153 20.33 -6.34 -2.35
N LEU A 154 21.27 -6.94 -1.62
CA LEU A 154 21.63 -6.56 -0.26
C LEU A 154 22.89 -5.69 -0.22
N ILE A 155 22.78 -4.51 0.39
CA ILE A 155 23.90 -3.61 0.68
C ILE A 155 24.13 -3.57 2.18
N ILE A 156 25.30 -4.07 2.64
CA ILE A 156 25.66 -4.06 4.05
C ILE A 156 26.52 -2.83 4.35
N LEU A 157 25.97 -1.94 5.18
CA LEU A 157 26.71 -0.78 5.67
C LEU A 157 27.57 -1.18 6.89
N ARG A 158 28.87 -0.90 6.83
CA ARG A 158 29.79 -1.12 7.94
C ARG A 158 30.40 0.21 8.38
N LYS A 159 30.46 0.42 9.69
CA LYS A 159 31.21 1.56 10.24
C LYS A 159 32.68 1.34 9.94
N GLN A 160 33.35 2.27 9.24
CA GLN A 160 34.82 2.28 9.21
C GLN A 160 35.31 2.69 10.60
N GLU A 161 36.04 1.83 11.26
CA GLU A 161 36.82 2.23 12.42
C GLU A 161 37.88 3.22 11.91
N GLY A 162 37.74 4.49 12.29
CA GLY A 162 38.73 5.51 11.96
C GLY A 162 40.03 5.17 12.67
N ASN A 163 41.14 5.18 11.91
CA ASN A 163 42.50 5.22 12.44
C ASN A 163 42.71 6.51 13.22
#